data_a6cc33dcbcc78e50dab77e727c669545
#
_entry.id   a6cc33dcbcc78e50dab77e727c669545
#
_cell.length_a   1.000
_cell.length_b   1.000
_cell.length_c   1.000
_cell.angle_alpha   90.00
_cell.angle_beta   90.00
_cell.angle_gamma   90.00
#
_symmetry.space_group_name_H-M   'P 1'
#
loop_
_entity.id
_entity.type
_entity.pdbx_description
1 polymer ?
#
loop_
_entity_poly.entity_id
_entity_poly.type
_entity_poly.pdbx_seq_one_letter_code
_entity_poly.pdbx_strand_id
1 'polypeptide(L)'
;MRIKAFTLIELLVVVAIIGILAAVGVVTYNNFTENTKINVLKSNHQNIVKVIKTTYTYCATGAPSLKLSKNVTIDCSNKDSSNIIGQFRTYTDDIGMKNPYTGYPAHDPRGGRWNGMSTGCCGKSGQSWINIHTFWNIGASKPDLEDLIYWEQ
;
A
#
# COMPACT_ATOMS: atom_id res chain seq x y z
N MET A 1 -4.58 -61.43 11.42
CA MET A 1 -4.85 -60.08 10.86
C MET A 1 -4.80 -60.14 9.35
N ARG A 2 -5.89 -59.82 8.62
CA ARG A 2 -5.85 -59.69 7.15
C ARG A 2 -5.37 -58.27 6.80
N ILE A 3 -4.16 -58.15 6.30
CA ILE A 3 -3.64 -56.88 5.77
C ILE A 3 -4.34 -56.69 4.42
N LYS A 4 -5.22 -55.70 4.33
CA LYS A 4 -5.78 -55.28 3.03
C LYS A 4 -4.69 -54.55 2.25
N ALA A 5 -4.21 -55.16 1.16
CA ALA A 5 -3.27 -54.53 0.24
C ALA A 5 -4.04 -53.56 -0.66
N PHE A 6 -3.48 -52.39 -0.89
CA PHE A 6 -4.01 -51.39 -1.84
C PHE A 6 -3.89 -51.90 -3.27
N THR A 7 -4.91 -51.71 -4.08
CA THR A 7 -4.85 -52.06 -5.49
C THR A 7 -4.14 -50.97 -6.29
N LEU A 8 -3.48 -51.32 -7.36
CA LEU A 8 -2.77 -50.37 -8.23
C LEU A 8 -3.72 -49.36 -8.85
N ILE A 9 -4.95 -49.74 -9.14
CA ILE A 9 -5.98 -48.86 -9.71
C ILE A 9 -6.47 -47.82 -8.71
N GLU A 10 -6.62 -48.18 -7.43
CA GLU A 10 -7.00 -47.22 -6.37
C GLU A 10 -5.94 -46.10 -6.23
N LEU A 11 -4.66 -46.47 -6.29
CA LEU A 11 -3.58 -45.47 -6.24
C LEU A 11 -3.59 -44.58 -7.47
N LEU A 12 -3.79 -45.15 -8.66
CA LEU A 12 -3.79 -44.42 -9.91
C LEU A 12 -4.93 -43.40 -9.99
N VAL A 13 -6.14 -43.74 -9.54
CA VAL A 13 -7.28 -42.85 -9.51
C VAL A 13 -7.04 -41.69 -8.53
N VAL A 14 -6.47 -41.97 -7.36
CA VAL A 14 -6.18 -40.95 -6.36
C VAL A 14 -5.18 -39.90 -6.90
N VAL A 15 -4.07 -40.37 -7.51
CA VAL A 15 -3.08 -39.43 -8.06
C VAL A 15 -3.61 -38.62 -9.23
N ALA A 16 -4.49 -39.22 -10.05
CA ALA A 16 -5.15 -38.50 -11.14
C ALA A 16 -6.05 -37.38 -10.63
N ILE A 17 -6.86 -37.62 -9.59
CA ILE A 17 -7.71 -36.62 -8.98
C ILE A 17 -6.88 -35.48 -8.34
N ILE A 18 -5.84 -35.83 -7.58
CA ILE A 18 -4.94 -34.86 -6.96
C ILE A 18 -4.27 -34.00 -8.05
N GLY A 19 -3.85 -34.59 -9.16
CA GLY A 19 -3.24 -33.89 -10.28
C GLY A 19 -4.17 -32.83 -10.89
N ILE A 20 -5.45 -33.17 -11.10
CA ILE A 20 -6.45 -32.25 -11.63
C ILE A 20 -6.72 -31.10 -10.64
N LEU A 21 -6.92 -31.44 -9.36
CA LEU A 21 -7.18 -30.43 -8.32
C LEU A 21 -5.98 -29.48 -8.14
N ALA A 22 -4.77 -30.00 -8.17
CA ALA A 22 -3.56 -29.19 -8.07
C ALA A 22 -3.43 -28.22 -9.25
N ALA A 23 -3.71 -28.66 -10.48
CA ALA A 23 -3.62 -27.83 -11.67
C ALA A 23 -4.56 -26.60 -11.61
N VAL A 24 -5.81 -26.78 -11.18
CA VAL A 24 -6.79 -25.71 -11.01
C VAL A 24 -6.46 -24.84 -9.81
N GLY A 25 -6.03 -25.45 -8.71
CA GLY A 25 -5.73 -24.76 -7.45
C GLY A 25 -4.62 -23.72 -7.57
N VAL A 26 -3.54 -24.03 -8.28
CA VAL A 26 -2.39 -23.10 -8.44
C VAL A 26 -2.78 -21.82 -9.17
N VAL A 27 -3.54 -21.92 -10.26
CA VAL A 27 -3.96 -20.73 -11.03
C VAL A 27 -4.87 -19.83 -10.20
N THR A 28 -5.84 -20.41 -9.50
CA THR A 28 -6.77 -19.67 -8.65
C THR A 28 -6.06 -19.00 -7.49
N TYR A 29 -5.10 -19.67 -6.86
CA TYR A 29 -4.31 -19.12 -5.75
C TYR A 29 -3.46 -17.93 -6.19
N ASN A 30 -2.80 -18.00 -7.34
CA ASN A 30 -1.99 -16.89 -7.87
C ASN A 30 -2.84 -15.64 -8.13
N ASN A 31 -4.00 -15.81 -8.76
CA ASN A 31 -4.92 -14.69 -9.00
C ASN A 31 -5.45 -14.09 -7.69
N PHE A 32 -5.77 -14.93 -6.72
CA PHE A 32 -6.23 -14.47 -5.41
C PHE A 32 -5.15 -13.68 -4.66
N THR A 33 -3.91 -14.17 -4.66
CA THR A 33 -2.80 -13.46 -3.99
C THR A 33 -2.50 -12.12 -4.64
N GLU A 34 -2.55 -12.03 -5.98
CA GLU A 34 -2.34 -10.78 -6.70
C GLU A 34 -3.43 -9.75 -6.39
N ASN A 35 -4.71 -10.15 -6.46
CA ASN A 35 -5.82 -9.29 -6.09
C ASN A 35 -5.74 -8.82 -4.63
N THR A 36 -5.28 -9.67 -3.73
CA THR A 36 -5.07 -9.31 -2.33
C THR A 36 -4.00 -8.22 -2.18
N LYS A 37 -2.88 -8.33 -2.88
CA LYS A 37 -1.83 -7.31 -2.87
C LYS A 37 -2.32 -5.97 -3.41
N ILE A 38 -3.08 -5.98 -4.51
CA ILE A 38 -3.70 -4.76 -5.07
C ILE A 38 -4.65 -4.12 -4.04
N ASN A 39 -5.49 -4.92 -3.38
CA ASN A 39 -6.42 -4.40 -2.36
C ASN A 39 -5.68 -3.80 -1.15
N VAL A 40 -4.56 -4.39 -0.73
CA VAL A 40 -3.70 -3.80 0.31
C VAL A 40 -3.15 -2.45 -0.13
N LEU A 41 -2.67 -2.32 -1.36
CA LEU A 41 -2.18 -1.03 -1.88
C LEU A 41 -3.28 0.02 -1.92
N LYS A 42 -4.49 -0.34 -2.39
CA LYS A 42 -5.66 0.56 -2.39
C LYS A 42 -6.01 1.02 -0.97
N SER A 43 -6.04 0.10 -0.02
CA SER A 43 -6.32 0.41 1.39
C SER A 43 -5.25 1.33 1.99
N ASN A 44 -3.98 1.06 1.73
CA ASN A 44 -2.87 1.91 2.17
C ASN A 44 -2.99 3.33 1.62
N HIS A 45 -3.28 3.46 0.32
CA HIS A 45 -3.50 4.75 -0.33
C HIS A 45 -4.64 5.54 0.35
N GLN A 46 -5.81 4.92 0.48
CA GLN A 46 -6.99 5.55 1.09
C GLN A 46 -6.73 5.97 2.55
N ASN A 47 -6.03 5.13 3.32
CA ASN A 47 -5.69 5.42 4.71
C ASN A 47 -4.78 6.66 4.81
N ILE A 48 -3.74 6.75 3.99
CA ILE A 48 -2.83 7.90 3.99
C ILE A 48 -3.55 9.17 3.53
N VAL A 49 -4.33 9.12 2.45
CA VAL A 49 -5.14 10.26 1.99
C VAL A 49 -6.05 10.76 3.11
N LYS A 50 -6.73 9.84 3.80
CA LYS A 50 -7.60 10.17 4.93
C LYS A 50 -6.83 10.84 6.07
N VAL A 51 -5.68 10.30 6.46
CA VAL A 51 -4.86 10.86 7.54
C VAL A 51 -4.38 12.26 7.18
N ILE A 52 -3.88 12.47 5.96
CA ILE A 52 -3.43 13.79 5.51
C ILE A 52 -4.59 14.81 5.52
N LYS A 53 -5.74 14.45 4.95
CA LYS A 53 -6.93 15.32 4.92
C LYS A 53 -7.43 15.64 6.34
N THR A 54 -7.46 14.65 7.23
CA THR A 54 -7.86 14.85 8.63
C THR A 54 -6.88 15.76 9.36
N THR A 55 -5.58 15.58 9.15
CA THR A 55 -4.54 16.43 9.74
C THR A 55 -4.67 17.86 9.26
N TYR A 56 -4.88 18.06 7.96
CA TYR A 56 -5.12 19.37 7.39
C TYR A 56 -6.34 20.07 8.04
N THR A 57 -7.48 19.37 8.11
CA THR A 57 -8.70 19.88 8.74
C THR A 57 -8.47 20.24 10.21
N TYR A 58 -7.73 19.40 10.94
CA TYR A 58 -7.38 19.68 12.34
C TYR A 58 -6.52 20.93 12.48
N CYS A 59 -5.50 21.09 11.65
CA CYS A 59 -4.66 22.29 11.66
C CYS A 59 -5.44 23.55 11.27
N ALA A 60 -6.44 23.45 10.39
CA ALA A 60 -7.32 24.57 10.02
C ALA A 60 -8.18 25.07 11.19
N THR A 61 -8.36 24.31 12.27
CA THR A 61 -9.02 24.80 13.50
C THR A 61 -8.18 25.75 14.33
N GLY A 62 -6.93 26.05 13.94
CA GLY A 62 -6.00 26.88 14.68
C GLY A 62 -5.19 26.13 15.74
N ALA A 63 -5.21 24.81 15.73
CA ALA A 63 -4.40 24.00 16.63
C ALA A 63 -2.90 24.19 16.33
N PRO A 64 -2.01 24.27 17.35
CA PRO A 64 -0.59 24.50 17.12
C PRO A 64 0.14 23.30 16.56
N SER A 65 -0.27 22.08 16.94
CA SER A 65 0.35 20.83 16.49
C SER A 65 -0.55 19.63 16.67
N LEU A 66 -0.28 18.55 15.94
CA LEU A 66 -0.98 17.28 16.04
C LEU A 66 0.03 16.14 16.15
N LYS A 67 -0.04 15.33 17.21
CA LYS A 67 0.75 14.11 17.34
C LYS A 67 0.05 12.98 16.60
N LEU A 68 0.68 12.43 15.55
CA LEU A 68 0.16 11.34 14.74
C LEU A 68 0.66 9.97 15.20
N SER A 69 1.94 9.88 15.61
CA SER A 69 2.55 8.63 16.04
C SER A 69 3.59 8.87 17.14
N LYS A 70 4.33 7.82 17.51
CA LYS A 70 5.39 7.92 18.50
C LYS A 70 6.47 8.94 18.11
N ASN A 71 6.87 8.94 16.83
CA ASN A 71 7.97 9.75 16.32
C ASN A 71 7.52 10.95 15.48
N VAL A 72 6.21 11.10 15.22
CA VAL A 72 5.68 12.12 14.32
C VAL A 72 4.73 13.07 15.03
N THR A 73 5.10 14.34 15.03
CA THR A 73 4.25 15.45 15.45
C THR A 73 4.24 16.49 14.32
N ILE A 74 3.07 16.74 13.76
CA ILE A 74 2.87 17.77 12.72
C ILE A 74 2.78 19.13 13.41
N ASP A 75 3.61 20.07 13.00
CA ASP A 75 3.51 21.48 13.35
C ASP A 75 2.53 22.14 12.37
N CYS A 76 1.39 22.59 12.87
CA CYS A 76 0.35 23.19 12.05
C CYS A 76 0.72 24.58 11.49
N SER A 77 1.74 25.24 12.07
CA SER A 77 2.26 26.51 11.53
C SER A 77 3.17 26.30 10.32
N ASN A 78 3.65 25.08 10.11
CA ASN A 78 4.56 24.76 9.03
C ASN A 78 3.80 24.59 7.71
N LYS A 79 4.10 25.46 6.75
CA LYS A 79 3.52 25.44 5.39
C LYS A 79 4.41 24.74 4.35
N ASP A 80 5.55 24.18 4.78
CA ASP A 80 6.47 23.47 3.88
C ASP A 80 5.96 22.05 3.62
N SER A 81 5.37 21.85 2.46
CA SER A 81 4.87 20.55 2.01
C SER A 81 5.94 19.47 1.93
N SER A 82 7.22 19.84 1.71
CA SER A 82 8.33 18.86 1.71
C SER A 82 8.57 18.29 3.09
N ASN A 83 8.55 19.16 4.12
CA ASN A 83 8.70 18.74 5.51
C ASN A 83 7.52 17.87 5.95
N ILE A 84 6.29 18.32 5.65
CA ILE A 84 5.06 17.63 6.00
C ILE A 84 5.03 16.23 5.37
N ILE A 85 5.39 16.11 4.09
CA ILE A 85 5.42 14.80 3.44
C ILE A 85 6.48 13.87 4.03
N GLY A 86 7.63 14.42 4.46
CA GLY A 86 8.65 13.66 5.18
C GLY A 86 8.11 13.08 6.49
N GLN A 87 7.30 13.84 7.20
CA GLN A 87 6.65 13.38 8.43
C GLN A 87 5.60 12.30 8.17
N PHE A 88 4.80 12.40 7.10
CA PHE A 88 3.87 11.34 6.71
C PHE A 88 4.59 10.05 6.28
N ARG A 89 5.76 10.13 5.68
CA ARG A 89 6.61 8.96 5.40
C ARG A 89 7.02 8.26 6.69
N THR A 90 7.54 9.02 7.65
CA THR A 90 7.89 8.50 8.98
C THR A 90 6.67 7.90 9.68
N TYR A 91 5.50 8.54 9.54
CA TYR A 91 4.25 8.00 10.06
C TYR A 91 3.92 6.62 9.47
N THR A 92 4.05 6.44 8.16
CA THR A 92 3.78 5.12 7.54
C THR A 92 4.71 4.03 8.04
N ASP A 93 5.97 4.38 8.34
CA ASP A 93 6.94 3.46 8.92
C ASP A 93 6.59 3.13 10.37
N ASP A 94 6.22 4.12 11.18
CA ASP A 94 5.84 3.96 12.58
C ASP A 94 4.63 3.04 12.78
N ILE A 95 3.65 3.09 11.87
CA ILE A 95 2.46 2.23 11.91
C ILE A 95 2.70 0.86 11.25
N GLY A 96 3.91 0.61 10.75
CA GLY A 96 4.28 -0.65 10.10
C GLY A 96 3.60 -0.91 8.76
N MET A 97 3.20 0.16 8.05
CA MET A 97 2.60 0.03 6.73
C MET A 97 3.63 -0.46 5.72
N LYS A 98 3.35 -1.60 5.07
CA LYS A 98 4.28 -2.25 4.14
C LYS A 98 3.73 -2.35 2.73
N ASN A 99 4.65 -2.35 1.78
CA ASN A 99 4.37 -2.69 0.40
C ASN A 99 4.20 -4.23 0.28
N PRO A 100 3.04 -4.74 -0.17
CA PRO A 100 2.77 -6.17 -0.21
C PRO A 100 3.57 -6.95 -1.26
N TYR A 101 4.24 -6.24 -2.19
CA TYR A 101 5.09 -6.87 -3.21
C TYR A 101 6.53 -7.03 -2.77
N THR A 102 7.05 -6.06 -2.02
CA THR A 102 8.47 -6.01 -1.65
C THR A 102 8.73 -6.30 -0.18
N GLY A 103 7.72 -6.17 0.68
CA GLY A 103 7.85 -6.23 2.13
C GLY A 103 8.54 -5.03 2.78
N TYR A 104 9.05 -4.08 1.97
CA TYR A 104 9.63 -2.82 2.46
C TYR A 104 8.55 -1.85 2.94
N PRO A 105 8.92 -0.71 3.57
CA PRO A 105 7.98 0.35 3.91
C PRO A 105 7.07 0.71 2.72
N ALA A 106 5.82 1.05 3.00
CA ALA A 106 4.82 1.31 1.95
C ALA A 106 5.24 2.46 1.04
N HIS A 107 5.98 3.43 1.60
CA HIS A 107 6.57 4.51 0.84
C HIS A 107 7.92 4.09 0.25
N ASP A 108 8.00 3.99 -1.08
CA ASP A 108 9.28 3.81 -1.79
C ASP A 108 9.73 5.15 -2.41
N PRO A 109 10.88 5.72 -1.97
CA PRO A 109 11.38 6.98 -2.49
C PRO A 109 11.82 6.91 -3.96
N ARG A 110 11.93 5.70 -4.53
CA ARG A 110 12.35 5.48 -5.92
C ARG A 110 11.24 5.76 -6.93
N GLY A 111 10.01 6.03 -6.47
CA GLY A 111 8.86 6.48 -7.26
C GLY A 111 8.54 5.67 -8.52
N GLY A 112 7.27 5.40 -8.77
CA GLY A 112 6.69 5.07 -10.06
C GLY A 112 7.15 3.85 -10.87
N ARG A 113 8.31 3.27 -10.60
CA ARG A 113 8.83 2.11 -11.35
C ARG A 113 8.54 0.76 -10.71
N TRP A 114 8.06 0.77 -9.47
CA TRP A 114 7.83 -0.43 -8.67
C TRP A 114 6.42 -0.42 -8.13
N ASN A 115 5.78 -1.57 -8.06
CA ASN A 115 4.49 -1.70 -7.39
C ASN A 115 4.59 -1.18 -5.95
N GLY A 116 3.83 -0.14 -5.63
CA GLY A 116 3.88 0.49 -4.31
C GLY A 116 3.27 1.88 -4.30
N MET A 117 3.38 2.54 -3.16
CA MET A 117 2.95 3.91 -2.97
C MET A 117 4.15 4.85 -3.03
N SER A 118 4.03 5.93 -3.77
CA SER A 118 4.98 7.03 -3.71
C SER A 118 4.26 8.32 -3.35
N THR A 119 4.99 9.22 -2.69
CA THR A 119 4.47 10.53 -2.32
C THR A 119 5.37 11.60 -2.91
N GLY A 120 4.80 12.58 -3.54
CA GLY A 120 5.46 13.77 -4.06
C GLY A 120 4.96 15.03 -3.35
N CYS A 121 5.72 16.09 -3.48
CA CYS A 121 5.31 17.41 -2.99
C CYS A 121 5.75 18.51 -3.96
N CYS A 122 5.37 19.69 -3.59
CA CYS A 122 5.97 20.94 -4.00
C CYS A 122 5.53 21.43 -5.38
N GLY A 123 4.47 22.21 -5.33
CA GLY A 123 4.03 23.05 -6.44
C GLY A 123 5.01 24.18 -6.75
N LYS A 124 4.83 24.83 -7.91
CA LYS A 124 5.50 26.08 -8.24
C LYS A 124 5.04 27.18 -7.29
N SER A 125 5.98 28.05 -6.92
CA SER A 125 5.83 29.28 -6.14
C SER A 125 4.39 29.62 -5.70
N GLY A 126 4.09 29.44 -4.41
CA GLY A 126 2.86 29.91 -3.77
C GLY A 126 1.76 28.86 -3.54
N GLN A 127 1.88 27.66 -4.08
CA GLN A 127 0.95 26.54 -3.81
C GLN A 127 1.68 25.36 -3.21
N SER A 128 1.28 24.97 -2.00
CA SER A 128 1.75 23.75 -1.35
C SER A 128 0.76 22.63 -1.60
N TRP A 129 1.19 21.57 -2.26
CA TRP A 129 0.39 20.38 -2.47
C TRP A 129 1.17 19.10 -2.16
N ILE A 130 0.44 18.08 -1.78
CA ILE A 130 0.93 16.74 -1.53
C ILE A 130 0.26 15.83 -2.55
N ASN A 131 1.06 15.08 -3.30
CA ASN A 131 0.58 14.11 -4.28
C ASN A 131 0.90 12.70 -3.77
N ILE A 132 -0.10 11.82 -3.83
CA ILE A 132 0.01 10.42 -3.43
C ILE A 132 -0.29 9.57 -4.65
N HIS A 133 0.73 8.85 -5.11
CA HIS A 133 0.63 7.92 -6.23
C HIS A 133 0.68 6.48 -5.73
N THR A 134 -0.11 5.61 -6.29
CA THR A 134 -0.03 4.17 -6.06
C THR A 134 -0.02 3.42 -7.38
N PHE A 135 0.92 2.51 -7.52
CA PHE A 135 1.15 1.70 -8.71
C PHE A 135 1.03 0.23 -8.36
N TRP A 136 0.29 -0.54 -9.15
CA TRP A 136 0.31 -2.00 -9.14
C TRP A 136 0.64 -2.61 -10.51
N ASN A 137 0.67 -1.78 -11.56
CA ASN A 137 1.16 -2.19 -12.88
C ASN A 137 2.62 -1.76 -13.04
N ILE A 138 3.54 -2.73 -13.06
CA ILE A 138 4.98 -2.47 -13.24
C ILE A 138 5.23 -1.83 -14.61
N GLY A 139 5.90 -0.68 -14.62
CA GLY A 139 6.23 0.02 -15.85
C GLY A 139 5.13 0.92 -16.41
N ALA A 140 4.01 1.08 -15.71
CA ALA A 140 3.00 2.06 -16.08
C ALA A 140 3.59 3.49 -16.08
N SER A 141 3.26 4.27 -17.10
CA SER A 141 3.68 5.68 -17.20
C SER A 141 2.82 6.60 -16.33
N LYS A 142 1.68 6.11 -15.86
CA LYS A 142 0.75 6.82 -14.97
C LYS A 142 0.44 5.97 -13.75
N PRO A 143 0.18 6.58 -12.58
CA PRO A 143 -0.26 5.85 -11.40
C PRO A 143 -1.63 5.19 -11.64
N ASP A 144 -1.87 4.08 -10.97
CA ASP A 144 -3.19 3.42 -10.96
C ASP A 144 -4.16 4.14 -10.02
N LEU A 145 -3.65 4.79 -8.95
CA LEU A 145 -4.38 5.73 -8.10
C LEU A 145 -3.55 6.98 -7.89
N GLU A 146 -4.20 8.13 -7.92
CA GLU A 146 -3.62 9.43 -7.67
C GLU A 146 -4.58 10.30 -6.86
N ASP A 147 -4.06 10.89 -5.76
CA ASP A 147 -4.75 11.92 -5.00
C ASP A 147 -3.83 13.14 -4.85
N LEU A 148 -4.38 14.31 -5.16
CA LEU A 148 -3.74 15.60 -4.99
C LEU A 148 -4.41 16.34 -3.83
N ILE A 149 -3.64 16.67 -2.81
CA ILE A 149 -4.13 17.36 -1.63
C ILE A 149 -3.41 18.70 -1.54
N TYR A 150 -4.18 19.79 -1.65
CA TYR A 150 -3.66 21.14 -1.46
C TYR A 150 -3.52 21.44 0.03
N TRP A 151 -2.35 21.91 0.43
CA TRP A 151 -2.02 22.31 1.80
C TRP A 151 -1.99 23.84 1.85
N GLU A 152 -3.16 24.45 1.70
CA GLU A 152 -3.34 25.90 1.77
C GLU A 152 -3.93 26.27 3.13
N GLN A 153 -3.34 27.27 3.78
CA GLN A 153 -3.87 27.92 4.99
C GLN A 153 -3.99 29.42 4.77
#